data_ca683db7010b475b758fe26a65143f30
#
_entry.id   ca683db7010b475b758fe26a65143f30
#
_cell.length_a   1.000
_cell.length_b   1.000
_cell.length_c   1.000
_cell.angle_alpha   90.00
_cell.angle_beta   90.00
_cell.angle_gamma   90.00
#
_symmetry.space_group_name_H-M   'P 1'
#
loop_
_entity.id
_entity.type
_entity.pdbx_description
1 polymer ?
#
loop_
_entity_poly.entity_id
_entity_poly.type
_entity_poly.pdbx_seq_one_letter_code
_entity_poly.pdbx_strand_id
1 'polypeptide(L)'
;GFSVMLLDLAPEVPPGTSVLAAMEREMSATLAKPPQGGPPPPFPPALIARGAACVVAEAYASSFPLTALQLVDPPISMQRATQRYPSLFPSALPEFTFEAQFPVRVAWTQPELAWHAEHGVPWYEVHRIEHEREDAAGECLDRYEWASFDEGLDDTIRWLEDEAGL
;
A
#
# COMPACT_ATOMS: atom_id res chain seq x y z
N GLY A 1 15.64 -15.07 7.14
CA GLY A 1 15.93 -13.72 6.63
C GLY A 1 15.05 -13.39 5.45
N PHE A 2 14.73 -12.11 5.25
CA PHE A 2 13.87 -11.63 4.18
C PHE A 2 14.68 -11.36 2.91
N SER A 3 14.05 -11.58 1.76
CA SER A 3 14.51 -11.00 0.49
C SER A 3 13.66 -9.78 0.19
N VAL A 4 14.28 -8.64 -0.02
CA VAL A 4 13.60 -7.39 -0.34
C VAL A 4 13.76 -7.10 -1.83
N MET A 5 12.66 -6.75 -2.50
CA MET A 5 12.65 -6.30 -3.87
C MET A 5 12.01 -4.92 -3.98
N LEU A 6 12.71 -3.98 -4.55
CA LEU A 6 12.15 -2.68 -4.91
C LEU A 6 11.46 -2.80 -6.27
N LEU A 7 10.20 -2.40 -6.33
CA LEU A 7 9.42 -2.36 -7.57
C LEU A 7 9.40 -0.94 -8.12
N ASP A 8 9.91 -0.78 -9.33
CA ASP A 8 9.77 0.45 -10.13
C ASP A 8 8.79 0.14 -11.26
N LEU A 9 7.58 0.70 -11.17
CA LEU A 9 6.48 0.41 -12.08
C LEU A 9 6.37 1.54 -13.12
N ALA A 10 6.73 1.23 -14.35
CA ALA A 10 6.62 2.13 -15.50
C ALA A 10 5.91 1.44 -16.69
N PRO A 11 4.63 1.05 -16.53
CA PRO A 11 3.97 0.22 -17.50
C PRO A 11 3.73 0.95 -18.82
N GLU A 12 3.83 0.21 -19.92
CA GLU A 12 3.17 0.61 -21.16
C GLU A 12 1.66 0.46 -20.99
N VAL A 13 0.93 1.56 -21.20
CA VAL A 13 -0.53 1.58 -21.04
C VAL A 13 -1.19 1.35 -22.42
N PRO A 14 -1.71 0.16 -22.67
CA PRO A 14 -2.41 -0.11 -23.93
C PRO A 14 -3.67 0.76 -24.08
N PRO A 15 -4.08 1.09 -25.32
CA PRO A 15 -5.32 1.80 -25.56
C PRO A 15 -6.52 1.11 -24.89
N GLY A 16 -7.34 1.88 -24.18
CA GLY A 16 -8.52 1.36 -23.46
C GLY A 16 -8.23 0.70 -22.11
N THR A 17 -6.98 0.66 -21.66
CA THR A 17 -6.59 0.17 -20.33
C THR A 17 -6.34 1.36 -19.41
N SER A 18 -6.78 1.27 -18.14
CA SER A 18 -6.43 2.28 -17.14
C SER A 18 -4.96 2.13 -16.72
N VAL A 19 -4.34 3.24 -16.32
CA VAL A 19 -2.97 3.22 -15.80
C VAL A 19 -2.85 2.30 -14.59
N LEU A 20 -3.83 2.33 -13.68
CA LEU A 20 -3.87 1.46 -12.50
C LEU A 20 -3.86 -0.03 -12.89
N ALA A 21 -4.71 -0.44 -13.86
CA ALA A 21 -4.75 -1.83 -14.32
C ALA A 21 -3.46 -2.25 -15.03
N ALA A 22 -2.78 -1.33 -15.70
CA ALA A 22 -1.48 -1.60 -16.31
C ALA A 22 -0.39 -1.79 -15.23
N MET A 23 -0.36 -0.93 -14.20
CA MET A 23 0.55 -1.05 -13.06
C MET A 23 0.32 -2.35 -12.28
N GLU A 24 -0.92 -2.71 -11.97
CA GLU A 24 -1.28 -3.96 -11.30
C GLU A 24 -0.78 -5.18 -12.09
N ARG A 25 -0.95 -5.17 -13.40
CA ARG A 25 -0.48 -6.25 -14.28
C ARG A 25 1.05 -6.35 -14.31
N GLU A 26 1.75 -5.23 -14.40
CA GLU A 26 3.21 -5.20 -14.37
C GLU A 26 3.74 -5.69 -13.02
N MET A 27 3.14 -5.25 -11.93
CA MET A 27 3.45 -5.70 -10.58
C MET A 27 3.25 -7.22 -10.44
N SER A 28 2.10 -7.74 -10.87
CA SER A 28 1.82 -9.18 -10.86
C SER A 28 2.85 -9.96 -11.69
N ALA A 29 3.17 -9.49 -12.90
CA ALA A 29 4.16 -10.14 -13.76
C ALA A 29 5.57 -10.11 -13.17
N THR A 30 5.91 -9.06 -12.42
CA THR A 30 7.22 -8.92 -11.77
C THR A 30 7.32 -9.80 -10.54
N LEU A 31 6.30 -9.83 -9.69
CA LEU A 31 6.25 -10.68 -8.50
C LEU A 31 6.18 -12.18 -8.82
N ALA A 32 5.61 -12.54 -9.97
CA ALA A 32 5.60 -13.93 -10.43
C ALA A 32 6.97 -14.44 -10.91
N LYS A 33 7.94 -13.54 -11.17
CA LYS A 33 9.27 -13.93 -11.62
C LYS A 33 10.12 -14.36 -10.42
N PRO A 34 10.76 -15.53 -10.49
CA PRO A 34 11.65 -15.94 -9.41
C PRO A 34 12.85 -14.98 -9.30
N PRO A 35 13.23 -14.56 -8.09
CA PRO A 35 14.41 -13.75 -7.89
C PRO A 35 15.65 -14.45 -8.47
N GLN A 36 16.42 -13.76 -9.33
CA GLN A 36 17.68 -14.25 -9.90
C GLN A 36 17.64 -15.65 -10.53
N GLY A 37 16.48 -16.07 -11.09
CA GLY A 37 16.35 -17.39 -11.73
C GLY A 37 16.21 -18.58 -10.78
N GLY A 38 15.98 -18.31 -9.50
CA GLY A 38 15.64 -19.33 -8.50
C GLY A 38 14.20 -19.86 -8.63
N PRO A 39 13.77 -20.76 -7.76
CA PRO A 39 12.38 -21.18 -7.69
C PRO A 39 11.47 -20.00 -7.28
N PRO A 40 10.19 -19.99 -7.69
CA PRO A 40 9.26 -18.98 -7.23
C PRO A 40 9.15 -19.02 -5.70
N PRO A 41 8.90 -17.87 -5.05
CA PRO A 41 8.70 -17.82 -3.60
C PRO A 41 7.60 -18.79 -3.19
N PRO A 42 7.79 -19.57 -2.12
CA PRO A 42 6.80 -20.56 -1.68
C PRO A 42 5.56 -19.92 -1.02
N PHE A 43 5.63 -18.63 -0.68
CA PHE A 43 4.58 -17.88 -0.01
C PHE A 43 4.21 -16.62 -0.80
N PRO A 44 2.98 -16.13 -0.66
CA PRO A 44 2.61 -14.82 -1.17
C PRO A 44 3.53 -13.72 -0.62
N PRO A 45 3.76 -12.63 -1.36
CA PRO A 45 4.61 -11.55 -0.89
C PRO A 45 3.96 -10.76 0.25
N ALA A 46 4.78 -10.16 1.12
CA ALA A 46 4.37 -9.00 1.90
C ALA A 46 4.68 -7.74 1.08
N LEU A 47 3.75 -6.79 1.05
CA LEU A 47 3.91 -5.52 0.34
C LEU A 47 4.06 -4.37 1.32
N ILE A 48 5.00 -3.47 1.02
CA ILE A 48 5.14 -2.17 1.66
C ILE A 48 5.01 -1.13 0.57
N ALA A 49 4.00 -0.28 0.67
CA ALA A 49 3.73 0.75 -0.32
C ALA A 49 3.67 2.14 0.33
N ARG A 50 4.03 3.19 -0.40
CA ARG A 50 4.00 4.55 0.09
C ARG A 50 3.33 5.51 -0.90
N GLY A 51 2.49 6.42 -0.38
CA GLY A 51 1.84 7.48 -1.16
C GLY A 51 1.01 6.92 -2.32
N ALA A 52 1.30 7.33 -3.55
CA ALA A 52 0.58 6.86 -4.75
C ALA A 52 0.69 5.34 -4.97
N ALA A 53 1.80 4.71 -4.54
CA ALA A 53 1.99 3.27 -4.67
C ALA A 53 0.99 2.47 -3.81
N CYS A 54 0.44 3.07 -2.74
CA CYS A 54 -0.61 2.43 -1.94
C CYS A 54 -1.83 2.06 -2.78
N VAL A 55 -2.23 2.92 -3.72
CA VAL A 55 -3.36 2.65 -4.63
C VAL A 55 -3.13 1.40 -5.48
N VAL A 56 -1.90 1.22 -5.97
CA VAL A 56 -1.52 0.04 -6.75
C VAL A 56 -1.47 -1.21 -5.88
N ALA A 57 -0.94 -1.10 -4.67
CA ALA A 57 -0.87 -2.21 -3.72
C ALA A 57 -2.27 -2.65 -3.27
N GLU A 58 -3.20 -1.73 -3.05
CA GLU A 58 -4.61 -2.02 -2.74
C GLU A 58 -5.32 -2.70 -3.93
N ALA A 59 -5.10 -2.24 -5.15
CA ALA A 59 -5.63 -2.90 -6.35
C ALA A 59 -5.09 -4.32 -6.49
N TYR A 60 -3.78 -4.51 -6.29
CA TYR A 60 -3.15 -5.83 -6.29
C TYR A 60 -3.74 -6.75 -5.20
N ALA A 61 -3.89 -6.25 -3.97
CA ALA A 61 -4.46 -7.00 -2.84
C ALA A 61 -5.88 -7.48 -3.10
N SER A 62 -6.65 -6.76 -3.93
CA SER A 62 -8.02 -7.15 -4.33
C SER A 62 -8.05 -8.34 -5.30
N SER A 63 -6.94 -8.61 -5.99
CA SER A 63 -6.86 -9.61 -7.06
C SER A 63 -5.94 -10.79 -6.73
N PHE A 64 -4.96 -10.58 -5.86
CA PHE A 64 -3.89 -11.55 -5.59
C PHE A 64 -3.63 -11.72 -4.09
N PRO A 65 -3.24 -12.93 -3.64
CA PRO A 65 -2.97 -13.18 -2.24
C PRO A 65 -1.71 -12.44 -1.77
N LEU A 66 -1.76 -11.99 -0.53
CA LEU A 66 -0.64 -11.39 0.20
C LEU A 66 -0.44 -12.11 1.53
N THR A 67 0.78 -12.05 2.06
CA THR A 67 1.07 -12.43 3.44
C THR A 67 0.82 -11.26 4.39
N ALA A 68 1.14 -10.04 3.96
CA ALA A 68 0.90 -8.81 4.71
C ALA A 68 0.89 -7.58 3.79
N LEU A 69 0.25 -6.50 4.22
CA LEU A 69 0.21 -5.23 3.51
C LEU A 69 0.47 -4.07 4.46
N GLN A 70 1.53 -3.30 4.22
CA GLN A 70 1.76 -2.05 4.90
C GLN A 70 1.57 -0.88 3.95
N LEU A 71 0.71 0.05 4.34
CA LEU A 71 0.44 1.30 3.63
C LEU A 71 1.06 2.46 4.42
N VAL A 72 1.96 3.20 3.80
CA VAL A 72 2.62 4.37 4.39
C VAL A 72 2.14 5.60 3.66
N ASP A 73 1.62 6.57 4.41
CA ASP A 73 1.08 7.82 3.84
C ASP A 73 0.05 7.56 2.71
N PRO A 74 -0.93 6.64 2.88
CA PRO A 74 -1.89 6.34 1.81
C PRO A 74 -2.77 7.56 1.50
N PRO A 75 -3.27 7.72 0.27
CA PRO A 75 -4.33 8.68 -0.01
C PRO A 75 -5.57 8.37 0.82
N ILE A 76 -6.16 9.38 1.44
CA ILE A 76 -7.33 9.21 2.33
C ILE A 76 -8.63 8.82 1.59
N SER A 77 -8.64 8.90 0.27
CA SER A 77 -9.70 8.37 -0.60
C SER A 77 -9.18 8.28 -2.02
N MET A 78 -9.84 7.52 -2.87
CA MET A 78 -9.49 7.42 -4.29
C MET A 78 -9.72 8.75 -5.02
N GLN A 79 -10.69 9.54 -4.59
CA GLN A 79 -10.87 10.90 -5.08
C GLN A 79 -9.65 11.79 -4.77
N ARG A 80 -9.12 11.72 -3.54
CA ARG A 80 -7.91 12.46 -3.16
C ARG A 80 -6.67 11.96 -3.89
N ALA A 81 -6.56 10.64 -4.13
CA ALA A 81 -5.50 10.07 -4.94
C ALA A 81 -5.47 10.68 -6.34
N THR A 82 -6.62 10.75 -7.00
CA THR A 82 -6.77 11.35 -8.34
C THR A 82 -6.41 12.85 -8.33
N GLN A 83 -6.83 13.59 -7.32
CA GLN A 83 -6.51 15.01 -7.19
C GLN A 83 -5.01 15.27 -6.93
N ARG A 84 -4.38 14.44 -6.11
CA ARG A 84 -2.98 14.60 -5.71
C ARG A 84 -2.00 14.09 -6.78
N TYR A 85 -2.38 13.05 -7.50
CA TYR A 85 -1.54 12.38 -8.50
C TYR A 85 -2.20 12.33 -9.88
N PRO A 86 -2.62 13.48 -10.46
CA PRO A 86 -3.42 13.48 -11.69
C PRO A 86 -2.68 12.94 -12.92
N SER A 87 -1.35 12.98 -12.91
CA SER A 87 -0.53 12.39 -13.98
C SER A 87 -0.49 10.86 -13.93
N LEU A 88 -0.62 10.26 -12.74
CA LEU A 88 -0.68 8.81 -12.55
C LEU A 88 -2.11 8.29 -12.66
N PHE A 89 -3.07 9.05 -12.15
CA PHE A 89 -4.48 8.66 -12.11
C PHE A 89 -5.34 9.75 -12.79
N PRO A 90 -5.35 9.81 -14.13
CA PRO A 90 -6.04 10.86 -14.88
C PRO A 90 -7.58 10.72 -14.89
N SER A 91 -8.11 9.60 -14.41
CA SER A 91 -9.55 9.34 -14.31
C SER A 91 -9.94 8.93 -12.90
N ALA A 92 -11.23 9.05 -12.58
CA ALA A 92 -11.76 8.62 -11.29
C ALA A 92 -11.44 7.13 -11.04
N LEU A 93 -11.04 6.84 -9.81
CA LEU A 93 -10.75 5.50 -9.33
C LEU A 93 -11.92 5.01 -8.46
N PRO A 94 -12.27 3.72 -8.51
CA PRO A 94 -13.21 3.13 -7.54
C PRO A 94 -12.59 3.15 -6.13
N GLU A 95 -13.43 3.35 -5.11
CA GLU A 95 -12.96 3.21 -3.73
C GLU A 95 -12.56 1.77 -3.43
N PHE A 96 -11.55 1.62 -2.59
CA PHE A 96 -11.10 0.33 -2.13
C PHE A 96 -12.09 -0.25 -1.12
N THR A 97 -12.64 -1.42 -1.43
CA THR A 97 -13.68 -2.09 -0.62
C THR A 97 -13.31 -3.53 -0.24
N PHE A 98 -12.07 -3.92 -0.47
CA PHE A 98 -11.59 -5.25 -0.16
C PHE A 98 -11.42 -5.43 1.34
N GLU A 99 -11.98 -6.54 1.88
CA GLU A 99 -11.77 -6.96 3.27
C GLU A 99 -10.57 -7.91 3.31
N ALA A 100 -9.46 -7.46 3.87
CA ALA A 100 -8.24 -8.23 3.95
C ALA A 100 -8.41 -9.45 4.88
N GLN A 101 -7.88 -10.59 4.44
CA GLN A 101 -7.79 -11.83 5.22
C GLN A 101 -6.34 -12.07 5.71
N PHE A 102 -5.52 -11.05 5.72
CA PHE A 102 -4.12 -11.01 6.11
C PHE A 102 -3.86 -9.71 6.87
N PRO A 103 -2.79 -9.62 7.66
CA PRO A 103 -2.46 -8.41 8.39
C PRO A 103 -2.30 -7.20 7.48
N VAL A 104 -3.02 -6.13 7.78
CA VAL A 104 -2.89 -4.82 7.12
C VAL A 104 -2.53 -3.79 8.17
N ARG A 105 -1.59 -2.92 7.83
CA ARG A 105 -1.14 -1.84 8.70
C ARG A 105 -1.08 -0.53 7.94
N VAL A 106 -1.56 0.54 8.57
CA VAL A 106 -1.44 1.91 8.07
C VAL A 106 -0.47 2.68 8.95
N ALA A 107 0.49 3.36 8.33
CA ALA A 107 1.45 4.21 9.02
C ALA A 107 1.49 5.60 8.39
N TRP A 108 1.66 6.62 9.21
CA TRP A 108 1.73 8.01 8.79
C TRP A 108 3.08 8.62 9.15
N THR A 109 3.67 9.35 8.23
CA THR A 109 4.83 10.18 8.56
C THR A 109 4.39 11.55 9.06
N GLN A 110 5.17 12.16 9.96
CA GLN A 110 4.87 13.50 10.47
C GLN A 110 4.75 14.57 9.37
N PRO A 111 5.58 14.58 8.31
CA PRO A 111 5.39 15.48 7.18
C PRO A 111 4.06 15.32 6.47
N GLU A 112 3.55 14.09 6.33
CA GLU A 112 2.26 13.84 5.69
C GLU A 112 1.10 14.30 6.55
N LEU A 113 1.16 14.07 7.85
CA LEU A 113 0.16 14.57 8.81
C LEU A 113 0.11 16.10 8.84
N ALA A 114 1.28 16.75 8.82
CA ALA A 114 1.37 18.20 8.72
C ALA A 114 0.74 18.72 7.42
N TRP A 115 1.03 18.04 6.30
CA TRP A 115 0.43 18.37 5.01
C TRP A 115 -1.10 18.28 5.04
N HIS A 116 -1.66 17.22 5.63
CA HIS A 116 -3.12 17.08 5.78
C HIS A 116 -3.71 18.23 6.61
N ALA A 117 -3.08 18.58 7.72
CA ALA A 117 -3.52 19.68 8.58
C ALA A 117 -3.50 21.04 7.83
N GLU A 118 -2.43 21.32 7.08
CA GLU A 118 -2.29 22.55 6.29
C GLU A 118 -3.33 22.67 5.18
N HIS A 119 -3.75 21.53 4.59
CA HIS A 119 -4.73 21.48 3.52
C HIS A 119 -6.17 21.29 4.01
N GLY A 120 -6.39 21.45 5.32
CA GLY A 120 -7.72 21.43 5.93
C GLY A 120 -8.39 20.05 5.86
N VAL A 121 -7.60 18.98 5.81
CA VAL A 121 -8.13 17.62 5.90
C VAL A 121 -8.48 17.35 7.36
N PRO A 122 -9.76 17.09 7.68
CA PRO A 122 -10.16 16.83 9.05
C PRO A 122 -9.49 15.54 9.59
N TRP A 123 -9.08 15.63 10.86
CA TRP A 123 -8.47 14.51 11.57
C TRP A 123 -9.27 13.20 11.47
N TYR A 124 -10.59 13.28 11.59
CA TYR A 124 -11.46 12.11 11.53
C TYR A 124 -11.47 11.42 10.15
N GLU A 125 -11.16 12.15 9.05
CA GLU A 125 -11.02 11.52 7.73
C GLU A 125 -9.75 10.69 7.66
N VAL A 126 -8.64 11.18 8.21
CA VAL A 126 -7.39 10.41 8.30
C VAL A 126 -7.59 9.18 9.18
N HIS A 127 -8.21 9.34 10.33
CA HIS A 127 -8.47 8.25 11.28
C HIS A 127 -9.45 7.20 10.72
N ARG A 128 -10.44 7.60 9.94
CA ARG A 128 -11.36 6.68 9.28
C ARG A 128 -10.63 5.72 8.35
N ILE A 129 -9.65 6.22 7.59
CA ILE A 129 -8.84 5.40 6.68
C ILE A 129 -8.07 4.31 7.41
N GLU A 130 -7.50 4.62 8.56
CA GLU A 130 -6.83 3.62 9.39
C GLU A 130 -7.80 2.48 9.71
N HIS A 131 -8.97 2.78 10.23
CA HIS A 131 -9.97 1.79 10.60
C HIS A 131 -10.57 1.02 9.41
N GLU A 132 -10.73 1.67 8.27
CA GLU A 132 -11.29 1.02 7.07
C GLU A 132 -10.30 0.03 6.42
N ARG A 133 -9.00 0.20 6.69
CA ARG A 133 -7.94 -0.59 6.06
C ARG A 133 -7.18 -1.52 7.01
N GLU A 134 -7.32 -1.31 8.30
CA GLU A 134 -6.80 -2.26 9.29
C GLU A 134 -7.56 -3.59 9.22
N ASP A 135 -6.91 -4.66 9.65
CA ASP A 135 -7.41 -6.01 9.45
C ASP A 135 -8.81 -6.24 10.04
N ALA A 136 -9.55 -7.17 9.45
CA ALA A 136 -10.89 -7.56 9.89
C ALA A 136 -10.91 -8.26 11.28
N ALA A 137 -9.78 -8.46 11.94
CA ALA A 137 -9.69 -9.04 13.28
C ALA A 137 -10.21 -8.09 14.38
N GLY A 138 -10.49 -6.82 14.03
CA GLY A 138 -11.16 -5.89 14.94
C GLY A 138 -10.28 -5.35 16.05
N GLU A 139 -9.00 -5.62 16.02
CA GLU A 139 -8.03 -4.96 16.88
C GLU A 139 -7.77 -3.58 16.33
N CYS A 140 -8.20 -2.58 17.09
CA CYS A 140 -7.86 -1.19 16.83
C CYS A 140 -6.36 -1.06 17.11
N LEU A 141 -5.53 -1.25 16.08
CA LEU A 141 -4.10 -1.10 16.20
C LEU A 141 -3.78 0.36 16.53
N ASP A 142 -2.83 0.56 17.42
CA ASP A 142 -2.34 1.89 17.73
C ASP A 142 -1.83 2.56 16.45
N ARG A 143 -2.15 3.84 16.31
CA ARG A 143 -1.69 4.64 15.19
C ARG A 143 -0.18 4.69 15.16
N TYR A 144 0.39 4.32 14.03
CA TYR A 144 1.83 4.40 13.80
C TYR A 144 2.19 5.76 13.20
N GLU A 145 2.90 6.56 13.99
CA GLU A 145 3.40 7.85 13.57
C GLU A 145 4.93 7.83 13.55
N TRP A 146 5.51 8.03 12.39
CA TRP A 146 6.94 8.08 12.22
C TRP A 146 7.42 9.50 11.97
N ALA A 147 8.54 9.91 12.55
CA ALA A 147 9.16 11.18 12.21
C ALA A 147 9.60 11.20 10.74
N SER A 148 10.03 10.06 10.22
CA SER A 148 10.39 9.87 8.82
C SER A 148 10.13 8.44 8.37
N PHE A 149 10.16 8.20 7.05
CA PHE A 149 10.05 6.85 6.50
C PHE A 149 11.20 5.94 6.96
N ASP A 150 12.43 6.48 7.02
CA ASP A 150 13.61 5.70 7.42
C ASP A 150 13.51 5.20 8.87
N GLU A 151 12.97 6.02 9.78
CA GLU A 151 12.72 5.63 11.16
C GLU A 151 11.68 4.49 11.25
N GLY A 152 10.71 4.46 10.37
CA GLY A 152 9.67 3.44 10.31
C GLY A 152 10.14 2.08 9.81
N LEU A 153 11.32 1.95 9.21
CA LEU A 153 11.78 0.68 8.65
C LEU A 153 12.02 -0.39 9.72
N ASP A 154 12.67 -0.03 10.84
CA ASP A 154 12.93 -0.98 11.94
C ASP A 154 11.62 -1.44 12.59
N ASP A 155 10.67 -0.54 12.71
CA ASP A 155 9.34 -0.82 13.21
C ASP A 155 8.55 -1.73 12.24
N THR A 156 8.69 -1.50 10.95
CA THR A 156 8.11 -2.35 9.90
C THR A 156 8.65 -3.77 9.95
N ILE A 157 9.96 -3.93 10.12
CA ILE A 157 10.59 -5.27 10.21
C ILE A 157 10.04 -6.02 11.41
N ARG A 158 9.97 -5.38 12.58
CA ARG A 158 9.37 -6.00 13.78
C ARG A 158 7.92 -6.42 13.55
N TRP A 159 7.11 -5.57 12.94
CA TRP A 159 5.73 -5.90 12.64
C TRP A 159 5.62 -7.11 11.71
N LEU A 160 6.46 -7.21 10.68
CA LEU A 160 6.49 -8.37 9.80
C LEU A 160 6.87 -9.66 10.52
N GLU A 161 7.79 -9.60 11.48
CA GLU A 161 8.19 -10.75 12.29
C GLU A 161 7.12 -11.14 13.30
N ASP A 162 6.52 -10.18 14.00
CA ASP A 162 5.61 -10.43 15.11
C ASP A 162 4.19 -10.78 14.62
N GLU A 163 3.66 -10.04 13.64
CA GLU A 163 2.26 -10.11 13.22
C GLU A 163 2.08 -10.92 11.92
N ALA A 164 2.97 -10.74 10.95
CA ALA A 164 2.89 -11.46 9.69
C ALA A 164 3.56 -12.85 9.72
N GLY A 165 4.31 -13.16 10.78
CA GLY A 165 4.96 -14.45 10.98
C GLY A 165 6.06 -14.76 9.96
N LEU A 166 6.74 -13.75 9.45
CA LEU A 166 7.78 -13.84 8.41
C LEU A 166 9.19 -13.96 8.95
#